data_c0f3c58cf65f9966a3e32874587bf66c
#
_entry.id   c0f3c58cf65f9966a3e32874587bf66c
#
_cell.length_a   1.000
_cell.length_b   1.000
_cell.length_c   1.000
_cell.angle_alpha   90.00
_cell.angle_beta   90.00
_cell.angle_gamma   90.00
#
_symmetry.space_group_name_H-M   'P 1'
#
loop_
_entity.id
_entity.type
_entity.pdbx_description
1 polymer ?
#
loop_
_entity_poly.entity_id
_entity_poly.type
_entity_poly.pdbx_seq_one_letter_code
_entity_poly.pdbx_strand_id
1 'polypeptide(L)'
;MQLDELELDLPPVFELEQKVRLRKLIRNDGTFPGKDIGETLAKKGEEGYVVGIGTYLQTSYIYAVHIIERGYIIGCRKKELEAC
;
A
#
# COMPACT_ATOMS: atom_id res chain seq x y z
N MET A 1 -17.86 17.51 -6.32
CA MET A 1 -16.41 17.35 -6.32
C MET A 1 -15.98 16.13 -5.49
N GLN A 2 -15.06 15.38 -6.02
CA GLN A 2 -14.55 14.20 -5.33
C GLN A 2 -13.34 14.57 -4.48
N LEU A 3 -13.36 14.19 -3.21
CA LEU A 3 -12.22 14.43 -2.34
C LEU A 3 -10.97 13.68 -2.82
N ASP A 4 -11.17 12.53 -3.44
CA ASP A 4 -10.06 11.73 -3.92
C ASP A 4 -9.24 12.43 -4.99
N GLU A 5 -9.86 13.34 -5.75
CA GLU A 5 -9.14 14.10 -6.75
C GLU A 5 -8.07 14.98 -6.12
N LEU A 6 -8.28 15.39 -4.88
CA LEU A 6 -7.33 16.25 -4.18
C LEU A 6 -6.08 15.51 -3.77
N GLU A 7 -6.14 14.20 -3.64
CA GLU A 7 -4.97 13.43 -3.23
C GLU A 7 -3.85 13.55 -4.25
N LEU A 8 -4.15 13.46 -5.53
CA LEU A 8 -3.12 13.56 -6.56
C LEU A 8 -2.63 14.98 -6.77
N ASP A 9 -3.39 15.98 -6.32
CA ASP A 9 -2.95 17.37 -6.38
C ASP A 9 -1.93 17.70 -5.31
N LEU A 10 -1.75 16.80 -4.35
CA LEU A 10 -0.82 16.95 -3.25
C LEU A 10 0.32 15.93 -3.42
N PRO A 11 1.49 16.20 -2.84
CA PRO A 11 2.55 15.20 -2.90
C PRO A 11 2.16 13.96 -2.11
N PRO A 12 2.75 12.79 -2.41
CA PRO A 12 2.52 11.59 -1.64
C PRO A 12 2.83 11.82 -0.16
N VAL A 13 2.06 11.17 0.71
CA VAL A 13 2.29 11.30 2.16
C VAL A 13 3.43 10.42 2.66
N PHE A 14 3.82 9.42 1.88
CA PHE A 14 4.97 8.58 2.21
C PHE A 14 5.99 8.69 1.09
N GLU A 15 7.27 8.54 1.44
CA GLU A 15 8.37 8.68 0.49
C GLU A 15 8.98 7.33 0.19
N LEU A 16 9.72 7.26 -0.92
CA LEU A 16 10.49 6.07 -1.24
C LEU A 16 11.45 5.76 -0.10
N GLU A 17 11.56 4.46 0.23
CA GLU A 17 12.42 3.94 1.28
C GLU A 17 11.95 4.26 2.69
N GLN A 18 10.82 4.92 2.83
CA GLN A 18 10.25 5.19 4.15
C GLN A 18 9.70 3.89 4.75
N LYS A 19 9.96 3.70 6.05
CA LYS A 19 9.41 2.56 6.76
C LYS A 19 7.98 2.87 7.18
N VAL A 20 7.09 1.91 6.92
CA VAL A 20 5.66 2.04 7.23
C VAL A 20 5.16 0.78 7.90
N ARG A 21 3.99 0.89 8.51
CA ARG A 21 3.32 -0.23 9.18
C ARG A 21 1.90 -0.34 8.65
N LEU A 22 1.42 -1.57 8.51
CA LEU A 22 0.04 -1.79 8.08
C LEU A 22 -0.92 -1.49 9.21
N ARG A 23 -1.96 -0.74 8.89
CA ARG A 23 -3.03 -0.39 9.83
C ARG A 23 -4.15 -1.41 9.83
N LYS A 24 -4.18 -2.28 8.83
CA LYS A 24 -5.23 -3.27 8.68
C LYS A 24 -4.69 -4.47 7.91
N LEU A 25 -5.43 -5.57 7.98
CA LEU A 25 -5.13 -6.76 7.20
C LEU A 25 -5.36 -6.47 5.71
N ILE A 26 -4.44 -6.93 4.87
CA ILE A 26 -4.52 -6.79 3.42
C ILE A 26 -4.77 -8.16 2.81
N ARG A 27 -5.84 -8.28 2.02
CA ARG A 27 -6.17 -9.50 1.30
C ARG A 27 -5.90 -9.32 -0.18
N ASN A 28 -5.67 -10.44 -0.85
CA ASN A 28 -5.44 -10.42 -2.29
C ASN A 28 -6.77 -10.14 -3.00
N ASP A 29 -6.79 -9.08 -3.80
CA ASP A 29 -7.94 -8.71 -4.61
C ASP A 29 -7.84 -9.26 -6.03
N GLY A 30 -6.88 -10.16 -6.27
CA GLY A 30 -6.65 -10.74 -7.58
C GLY A 30 -5.44 -10.19 -8.30
N THR A 31 -4.83 -9.14 -7.77
CA THR A 31 -3.68 -8.51 -8.43
C THR A 31 -2.35 -9.13 -8.04
N PHE A 32 -2.31 -9.93 -6.98
CA PHE A 32 -1.07 -10.57 -6.53
C PHE A 32 -0.99 -11.97 -7.14
N PRO A 33 0.00 -12.23 -8.00
CA PRO A 33 0.10 -13.52 -8.68
C PRO A 33 0.53 -14.63 -7.72
N GLY A 34 0.03 -15.82 -7.97
CA GLY A 34 0.44 -16.99 -7.19
C GLY A 34 -0.34 -17.22 -5.92
N LYS A 35 -1.30 -16.36 -5.60
CA LYS A 35 -2.16 -16.52 -4.43
C LYS A 35 -3.61 -16.35 -4.83
N ASP A 36 -4.50 -16.98 -4.07
CA ASP A 36 -5.92 -16.92 -4.36
C ASP A 36 -6.53 -15.58 -3.96
N ILE A 37 -7.60 -15.21 -4.64
CA ILE A 37 -8.37 -14.03 -4.26
C ILE A 37 -8.90 -14.24 -2.84
N GLY A 38 -8.74 -13.22 -2.00
CA GLY A 38 -9.16 -13.29 -0.60
C GLY A 38 -8.12 -13.84 0.35
N GLU A 39 -7.03 -14.38 -0.19
CA GLU A 39 -5.94 -14.87 0.66
C GLU A 39 -5.23 -13.70 1.34
N THR A 40 -4.87 -13.88 2.61
CA THR A 40 -4.18 -12.83 3.36
C THR A 40 -2.78 -12.61 2.82
N LEU A 41 -2.48 -11.37 2.45
CA LEU A 41 -1.15 -10.98 1.99
C LEU A 41 -0.29 -10.45 3.13
N ALA A 42 -0.89 -9.73 4.07
CA ALA A 42 -0.18 -9.22 5.24
C ALA A 42 -1.20 -8.86 6.30
N LYS A 43 -0.76 -8.85 7.56
CA LYS A 43 -1.63 -8.59 8.70
C LYS A 43 -1.37 -7.21 9.29
N LYS A 44 -2.36 -6.72 10.04
CA LYS A 44 -2.21 -5.47 10.79
C LYS A 44 -0.95 -5.53 11.65
N GLY A 45 -0.17 -4.47 11.62
CA GLY A 45 1.05 -4.36 12.42
C GLY A 45 2.31 -4.79 11.71
N GLU A 46 2.20 -5.48 10.58
CA GLU A 46 3.40 -5.84 9.83
C GLU A 46 4.03 -4.60 9.21
N GLU A 47 5.35 -4.61 9.11
CA GLU A 47 6.12 -3.46 8.67
C GLU A 47 6.79 -3.72 7.34
N GLY A 48 7.08 -2.63 6.63
CA GLY A 48 7.76 -2.72 5.35
C GLY A 48 8.32 -1.38 4.94
N TYR A 49 8.92 -1.36 3.75
CA TYR A 49 9.49 -0.15 3.18
C TYR A 49 8.79 0.18 1.86
N VAL A 50 8.56 1.46 1.64
CA VAL A 50 7.99 1.93 0.37
C VAL A 50 9.05 1.80 -0.71
N VAL A 51 8.79 0.97 -1.72
CA VAL A 51 9.74 0.75 -2.81
C VAL A 51 9.24 1.30 -4.13
N GLY A 52 8.01 1.80 -4.18
CA GLY A 52 7.48 2.43 -5.38
C GLY A 52 6.24 3.22 -5.05
N ILE A 53 5.94 4.23 -5.87
CA ILE A 53 4.75 5.05 -5.72
C ILE A 53 4.14 5.20 -7.10
N GLY A 54 2.86 4.87 -7.23
CA GLY A 54 2.13 5.02 -8.48
C GLY A 54 0.76 5.62 -8.21
N THR A 55 -0.10 5.56 -9.21
CA THR A 55 -1.46 6.07 -9.07
C THR A 55 -2.46 4.95 -9.29
N TYR A 56 -3.62 5.07 -8.65
CA TYR A 56 -4.70 4.11 -8.78
C TYR A 56 -5.91 4.85 -9.30
N LEU A 57 -6.38 4.45 -10.49
CA LEU A 57 -7.56 5.04 -11.14
C LEU A 57 -7.46 6.55 -11.28
N GLN A 58 -6.24 7.10 -11.26
CA GLN A 58 -5.98 8.53 -11.40
C GLN A 58 -6.64 9.38 -10.31
N THR A 59 -7.00 8.76 -9.20
CA THR A 59 -7.62 9.47 -8.09
C THR A 59 -6.82 9.41 -6.80
N SER A 60 -5.95 8.40 -6.66
CA SER A 60 -5.20 8.22 -5.42
C SER A 60 -3.84 7.61 -5.71
N TYR A 61 -2.95 7.74 -4.73
CA TYR A 61 -1.64 7.08 -4.80
C TYR A 61 -1.76 5.63 -4.36
N ILE A 62 -0.95 4.79 -4.98
CA ILE A 62 -0.74 3.42 -4.53
C ILE A 62 0.73 3.30 -4.14
N TYR A 63 0.98 2.76 -2.97
CA TYR A 63 2.34 2.59 -2.44
C TYR A 63 2.71 1.12 -2.54
N ALA A 64 3.79 0.83 -3.26
CA ALA A 64 4.34 -0.53 -3.31
C ALA A 64 5.19 -0.71 -2.07
N VAL A 65 4.80 -1.63 -1.19
CA VAL A 65 5.45 -1.83 0.10
C VAL A 65 6.06 -3.22 0.15
N HIS A 66 7.37 -3.27 0.38
CA HIS A 66 8.06 -4.53 0.59
C HIS A 66 7.89 -4.94 2.05
N ILE A 67 7.10 -5.98 2.28
CA ILE A 67 6.80 -6.46 3.63
C ILE A 67 7.98 -7.27 4.13
N ILE A 68 8.58 -6.83 5.22
CA ILE A 68 9.84 -7.38 5.70
C ILE A 68 9.74 -8.87 6.00
N GLU A 69 8.72 -9.27 6.75
CA GLU A 69 8.61 -10.66 7.19
C GLU A 69 8.21 -11.61 6.08
N ARG A 70 7.57 -11.12 5.05
CA ARG A 70 7.06 -11.98 3.98
C ARG A 70 7.94 -11.99 2.74
N GLY A 71 8.77 -10.96 2.58
CA GLY A 71 9.72 -10.92 1.49
C GLY A 71 9.12 -10.62 0.14
N TYR A 72 7.89 -10.09 0.08
CA TYR A 72 7.29 -9.71 -1.20
C TYR A 72 6.67 -8.33 -1.10
N ILE A 73 6.28 -7.80 -2.26
CA ILE A 73 5.78 -6.43 -2.41
C ILE A 73 4.28 -6.46 -2.61
N ILE A 74 3.55 -5.62 -1.87
CA ILE A 74 2.11 -5.47 -2.05
C ILE A 74 1.78 -4.01 -2.27
N GLY A 75 0.65 -3.74 -2.96
CA GLY A 75 0.17 -2.38 -3.18
C GLY A 75 -0.75 -1.97 -2.04
N CYS A 76 -0.50 -0.80 -1.48
CA CYS A 76 -1.28 -0.28 -0.36
C CYS A 76 -1.67 1.16 -0.62
N ARG A 77 -2.81 1.56 -0.05
CA ARG A 77 -3.24 2.95 -0.09
C ARG A 77 -2.83 3.64 1.21
N LYS A 78 -2.85 4.98 1.20
CA LYS A 78 -2.40 5.71 2.38
C LYS A 78 -3.20 5.37 3.63
N LYS A 79 -4.50 5.10 3.48
CA LYS A 79 -5.35 4.76 4.62
C LYS A 79 -5.02 3.42 5.25
N GLU A 80 -4.27 2.60 4.54
CA GLU A 80 -3.86 1.28 5.02
C GLU A 80 -2.50 1.29 5.70
N LEU A 81 -1.83 2.43 5.68
CA LEU A 81 -0.46 2.56 6.17
C LEU A 81 -0.34 3.66 7.22
N GLU A 82 0.67 3.53 8.06
CA GLU A 82 1.07 4.60 8.97
C GLU A 82 2.59 4.63 9.01
N ALA A 83 3.14 5.81 9.30
CA ALA A 83 4.59 5.94 9.44
C ALA A 83 5.05 5.23 10.70
N CYS A 84 6.24 4.66 10.63
CA CYS A 84 6.85 4.02 11.79
C CYS A 84 7.74 4.99 12.54
#